data_83558236f2b8bda46c313979ba338a94
#
_entry.id   83558236f2b8bda46c313979ba338a94
#
_cell.length_a   1.000
_cell.length_b   1.000
_cell.length_c   1.000
_cell.angle_alpha   90.00
_cell.angle_beta   90.00
_cell.angle_gamma   90.00
#
_symmetry.space_group_name_H-M   'P 1'
#
loop_
_entity.id
_entity.type
_entity.pdbx_description
1 polymer ?
#
loop_
_entity_poly.entity_id
_entity_poly.type
_entity_poly.pdbx_seq_one_letter_code
_entity_poly.pdbx_strand_id
1 'polypeptide(L)'
;MPRAAAFRPTPAFAARILDTLEQAHPEARCALHYRNAFELSVATILSAQCTDERVNMVTPRLFERYPDAASLAQAAPPELEEIIRSTGFFRAKSRSLIGFAKGLVETHGGEVPRTMAELVPLPGIGRKTANVVLGHAYDVNEGVAVDTHVRRVANRLGLVKVDEPEKIEKELMALVPRERWTRTTDLLIFHGRKICDARRPACGVCPLFPVCRWESRQAWASGRPPAVRRPSGGPGRRPARQTARAKARPATRRRPARPDPRRRRAKG
;
A
#
# COMPACT_ATOMS: atom_id res chain seq x y z
N MET A 1 28.72 -14.35 33.78
CA MET A 1 28.63 -14.92 32.42
C MET A 1 28.71 -13.82 31.41
N PRO A 2 29.63 -13.80 30.42
CA PRO A 2 29.66 -12.78 29.41
C PRO A 2 28.36 -12.83 28.61
N ARG A 3 27.70 -11.68 28.44
CA ARG A 3 26.54 -11.53 27.58
C ARG A 3 26.96 -11.96 26.17
N ALA A 4 26.31 -12.98 25.61
CA ALA A 4 26.54 -13.37 24.22
C ALA A 4 26.43 -12.12 23.34
N ALA A 5 27.44 -11.87 22.51
CA ALA A 5 27.47 -10.73 21.62
C ALA A 5 26.19 -10.75 20.76
N ALA A 6 25.48 -9.60 20.74
CA ALA A 6 24.24 -9.50 19.96
C ALA A 6 24.57 -9.77 18.48
N PHE A 7 23.82 -10.67 17.87
CA PHE A 7 23.97 -10.99 16.44
C PHE A 7 23.93 -9.70 15.59
N ARG A 8 24.93 -9.53 14.74
CA ARG A 8 24.98 -8.49 13.72
C ARG A 8 24.94 -9.13 12.33
N PRO A 9 24.02 -8.72 11.45
CA PRO A 9 24.00 -9.24 10.09
C PRO A 9 25.26 -8.83 9.33
N THR A 10 25.69 -9.70 8.41
CA THR A 10 26.83 -9.44 7.51
C THR A 10 26.36 -9.52 6.06
N PRO A 11 27.11 -8.94 5.09
CA PRO A 11 26.78 -9.12 3.67
C PRO A 11 26.68 -10.59 3.25
N ALA A 12 27.54 -11.46 3.75
CA ALA A 12 27.50 -12.91 3.49
C ALA A 12 26.20 -13.55 4.03
N PHE A 13 25.72 -13.12 5.21
CA PHE A 13 24.45 -13.58 5.75
C PHE A 13 23.26 -13.10 4.90
N ALA A 14 23.27 -11.84 4.45
CA ALA A 14 22.25 -11.30 3.56
C ALA A 14 22.26 -12.03 2.21
N ALA A 15 23.42 -12.23 1.60
CA ALA A 15 23.56 -12.97 0.34
C ALA A 15 22.94 -14.38 0.46
N ARG A 16 23.29 -15.15 1.52
CA ARG A 16 22.72 -16.48 1.74
C ARG A 16 21.19 -16.47 1.83
N ILE A 17 20.60 -15.46 2.50
CA ILE A 17 19.15 -15.30 2.58
C ILE A 17 18.57 -15.05 1.18
N LEU A 18 19.14 -14.11 0.44
CA LEU A 18 18.64 -13.72 -0.89
C LEU A 18 18.77 -14.86 -1.89
N ASP A 19 19.88 -15.61 -1.88
CA ASP A 19 20.09 -16.76 -2.76
C ASP A 19 19.08 -17.88 -2.44
N THR A 20 18.81 -18.13 -1.16
CA THR A 20 17.76 -19.08 -0.77
C THR A 20 16.36 -18.62 -1.21
N LEU A 21 16.05 -17.31 -1.11
CA LEU A 21 14.79 -16.77 -1.60
C LEU A 21 14.68 -16.81 -3.12
N GLU A 22 15.76 -16.57 -3.84
CA GLU A 22 15.83 -16.65 -5.30
C GLU A 22 15.49 -18.05 -5.80
N GLN A 23 16.07 -19.08 -5.16
CA GLN A 23 15.78 -20.49 -5.46
C GLN A 23 14.35 -20.89 -5.12
N ALA A 24 13.81 -20.37 -3.99
CA ALA A 24 12.48 -20.71 -3.52
C ALA A 24 11.35 -19.93 -4.25
N HIS A 25 11.66 -18.76 -4.80
CA HIS A 25 10.68 -17.84 -5.39
C HIS A 25 11.25 -17.21 -6.69
N PRO A 26 11.60 -18.00 -7.70
CA PRO A 26 12.14 -17.46 -8.95
C PRO A 26 11.15 -16.53 -9.66
N GLU A 27 9.85 -16.73 -9.44
CA GLU A 27 8.77 -15.94 -9.99
C GLU A 27 8.52 -14.61 -9.25
N ALA A 28 9.22 -14.33 -8.16
CA ALA A 28 9.04 -13.10 -7.39
C ALA A 28 9.32 -11.87 -8.26
N ARG A 29 8.33 -11.01 -8.42
CA ARG A 29 8.39 -9.79 -9.24
C ARG A 29 7.34 -8.79 -8.77
N CYS A 30 7.39 -7.57 -9.31
CA CYS A 30 6.32 -6.59 -9.13
C CYS A 30 4.98 -7.20 -9.55
N ALA A 31 3.97 -7.13 -8.67
CA ALA A 31 2.65 -7.70 -8.91
C ALA A 31 1.72 -6.76 -9.69
N LEU A 32 2.08 -5.50 -9.88
CA LEU A 32 1.33 -4.54 -10.68
C LEU A 32 1.54 -4.83 -12.17
N HIS A 33 0.47 -4.69 -12.96
CA HIS A 33 0.53 -4.82 -14.41
C HIS A 33 0.80 -3.44 -15.04
N TYR A 34 1.80 -3.35 -15.90
CA TYR A 34 2.19 -2.11 -16.58
C TYR A 34 2.96 -2.43 -17.88
N ARG A 35 2.95 -1.50 -18.80
CA ARG A 35 3.67 -1.59 -20.08
C ARG A 35 4.87 -0.64 -20.16
N ASN A 36 4.84 0.43 -19.33
CA ASN A 36 5.86 1.48 -19.30
C ASN A 36 5.95 2.15 -17.93
N ALA A 37 6.89 3.08 -17.76
CA ALA A 37 7.13 3.78 -16.50
C ALA A 37 5.96 4.67 -16.06
N PHE A 38 5.21 5.27 -16.99
CA PHE A 38 4.02 6.05 -16.69
C PHE A 38 2.94 5.18 -16.06
N GLU A 39 2.61 4.05 -16.68
CA GLU A 39 1.63 3.10 -16.15
C GLU A 39 2.04 2.55 -14.80
N LEU A 40 3.32 2.20 -14.61
CA LEU A 40 3.83 1.73 -13.33
C LEU A 40 3.70 2.80 -12.24
N SER A 41 4.01 4.05 -12.56
CA SER A 41 3.88 5.18 -11.63
C SER A 41 2.43 5.37 -11.19
N VAL A 42 1.51 5.40 -12.15
CA VAL A 42 0.06 5.51 -11.90
C VAL A 42 -0.44 4.33 -11.06
N ALA A 43 -0.10 3.11 -11.44
CA ALA A 43 -0.49 1.90 -10.70
C ALA A 43 0.07 1.91 -9.26
N THR A 44 1.32 2.37 -9.07
CA THR A 44 1.94 2.46 -7.74
C THR A 44 1.28 3.53 -6.88
N ILE A 45 0.89 4.68 -7.43
CA ILE A 45 0.08 5.69 -6.71
C ILE A 45 -1.27 5.09 -6.28
N LEU A 46 -1.91 4.32 -7.16
CA LEU A 46 -3.18 3.66 -6.85
C LEU A 46 -3.05 2.56 -5.81
N SER A 47 -1.89 1.91 -5.68
CA SER A 47 -1.65 0.81 -4.73
C SER A 47 -1.58 1.27 -3.26
N ALA A 48 -1.51 2.58 -2.99
CA ALA A 48 -1.55 3.08 -1.62
C ALA A 48 -2.82 2.63 -0.89
N GLN A 49 -2.66 1.80 0.15
CA GLN A 49 -3.76 1.17 0.93
C GLN A 49 -4.80 0.43 0.04
N CYS A 50 -4.33 -0.18 -1.05
CA CYS A 50 -5.14 -0.98 -1.96
C CYS A 50 -4.37 -2.24 -2.34
N THR A 51 -5.06 -3.33 -2.63
CA THR A 51 -4.39 -4.56 -3.10
C THR A 51 -4.01 -4.43 -4.57
N ASP A 52 -2.90 -5.09 -4.95
CA ASP A 52 -2.42 -5.07 -6.33
C ASP A 52 -3.45 -5.66 -7.29
N GLU A 53 -4.18 -6.71 -6.87
CA GLU A 53 -5.27 -7.31 -7.67
C GLU A 53 -6.36 -6.27 -7.99
N ARG A 54 -6.73 -5.45 -6.99
CA ARG A 54 -7.74 -4.39 -7.21
C ARG A 54 -7.21 -3.31 -8.15
N VAL A 55 -5.95 -2.92 -8.00
CA VAL A 55 -5.31 -1.97 -8.93
C VAL A 55 -5.31 -2.53 -10.35
N ASN A 56 -4.87 -3.78 -10.53
CA ASN A 56 -4.83 -4.46 -11.82
C ASN A 56 -6.20 -4.62 -12.49
N MET A 57 -7.29 -4.67 -11.71
CA MET A 57 -8.66 -4.66 -12.24
C MET A 57 -9.10 -3.29 -12.77
N VAL A 58 -8.54 -2.20 -12.22
CA VAL A 58 -8.96 -0.82 -12.53
C VAL A 58 -8.11 -0.21 -13.64
N THR A 59 -6.82 -0.50 -13.66
CA THR A 59 -5.85 0.14 -14.57
C THR A 59 -6.11 -0.07 -16.06
N PRO A 60 -6.65 -1.20 -16.57
CA PRO A 60 -6.94 -1.35 -17.99
C PRO A 60 -7.91 -0.26 -18.51
N ARG A 61 -9.04 -0.04 -17.82
CA ARG A 61 -9.98 1.02 -18.18
C ARG A 61 -9.38 2.41 -18.01
N LEU A 62 -8.54 2.59 -16.99
CA LEU A 62 -7.86 3.86 -16.75
C LEU A 62 -6.92 4.21 -17.90
N PHE A 63 -6.09 3.26 -18.36
CA PHE A 63 -5.13 3.48 -19.43
C PHE A 63 -5.74 3.50 -20.83
N GLU A 64 -6.89 2.88 -21.01
CA GLU A 64 -7.70 3.06 -22.22
C GLU A 64 -8.19 4.51 -22.34
N ARG A 65 -8.63 5.10 -21.23
CA ARG A 65 -9.15 6.47 -21.20
C ARG A 65 -8.06 7.55 -21.14
N TYR A 66 -6.95 7.27 -20.45
CA TYR A 66 -5.82 8.17 -20.23
C TYR A 66 -4.50 7.43 -20.53
N PRO A 67 -4.14 7.26 -21.80
CA PRO A 67 -2.98 6.45 -22.20
C PRO A 67 -1.62 7.08 -21.87
N ASP A 68 -1.57 8.38 -21.61
CA ASP A 68 -0.35 9.15 -21.39
C ASP A 68 -0.53 10.27 -20.35
N ALA A 69 0.58 10.95 -20.03
CA ALA A 69 0.58 12.05 -19.09
C ALA A 69 -0.26 13.25 -19.58
N ALA A 70 -0.26 13.52 -20.88
CA ALA A 70 -0.98 14.68 -21.43
C ALA A 70 -2.50 14.53 -21.26
N SER A 71 -3.05 13.37 -21.57
CA SER A 71 -4.46 13.05 -21.39
C SER A 71 -4.88 13.01 -19.92
N LEU A 72 -4.04 12.42 -19.05
CA LEU A 72 -4.32 12.35 -17.61
C LEU A 72 -4.22 13.73 -16.93
N ALA A 73 -3.34 14.60 -17.39
CA ALA A 73 -3.22 15.97 -16.88
C ALA A 73 -4.49 16.81 -17.10
N GLN A 74 -5.25 16.47 -18.15
CA GLN A 74 -6.52 17.12 -18.52
C GLN A 74 -7.76 16.39 -18.01
N ALA A 75 -7.57 15.31 -17.22
CA ALA A 75 -8.69 14.52 -16.73
C ALA A 75 -9.65 15.34 -15.87
N ALA A 76 -10.94 15.25 -16.14
CA ALA A 76 -11.99 15.79 -15.29
C ALA A 76 -12.03 14.98 -13.97
N PRO A 77 -11.87 15.63 -12.79
CA PRO A 77 -11.84 14.89 -11.52
C PRO A 77 -13.02 13.94 -11.30
N PRO A 78 -14.28 14.30 -11.59
CA PRO A 78 -15.40 13.38 -11.38
C PRO A 78 -15.33 12.10 -12.23
N GLU A 79 -14.87 12.21 -13.48
CA GLU A 79 -14.72 11.05 -14.37
C GLU A 79 -13.59 10.13 -13.89
N LEU A 80 -12.43 10.70 -13.56
CA LEU A 80 -11.29 9.94 -13.02
C LEU A 80 -11.64 9.28 -11.69
N GLU A 81 -12.31 9.99 -10.78
CA GLU A 81 -12.75 9.47 -9.49
C GLU A 81 -13.69 8.26 -9.64
N GLU A 82 -14.59 8.29 -10.63
CA GLU A 82 -15.49 7.17 -10.89
C GLU A 82 -14.71 5.92 -11.36
N ILE A 83 -13.73 6.08 -12.26
CA ILE A 83 -12.89 4.99 -12.74
C ILE A 83 -12.12 4.33 -11.59
N ILE A 84 -11.49 5.14 -10.73
CA ILE A 84 -10.61 4.64 -9.66
C ILE A 84 -11.30 4.42 -8.33
N ARG A 85 -12.62 4.62 -8.23
CA ARG A 85 -13.40 4.59 -6.98
C ARG A 85 -13.12 3.38 -6.11
N SER A 86 -13.04 2.20 -6.72
CA SER A 86 -12.85 0.94 -5.99
C SER A 86 -11.46 0.76 -5.37
N THR A 87 -10.50 1.64 -5.68
CA THR A 87 -9.16 1.59 -5.08
C THR A 87 -9.10 2.23 -3.68
N GLY A 88 -10.19 2.86 -3.22
CA GLY A 88 -10.22 3.60 -1.95
C GLY A 88 -9.46 4.93 -2.01
N PHE A 89 -9.77 5.86 -1.11
CA PHE A 89 -9.15 7.20 -1.07
C PHE A 89 -9.13 7.92 -2.44
N PHE A 90 -10.08 7.59 -3.30
CA PHE A 90 -10.10 7.93 -4.72
C PHE A 90 -9.98 9.44 -4.99
N ARG A 91 -10.55 10.31 -4.15
CA ARG A 91 -10.42 11.77 -4.30
C ARG A 91 -8.99 12.27 -4.10
N ALA A 92 -8.28 11.72 -3.10
CA ALA A 92 -6.89 12.07 -2.86
C ALA A 92 -5.99 11.51 -3.97
N LYS A 93 -6.25 10.26 -4.39
CA LYS A 93 -5.54 9.62 -5.50
C LYS A 93 -5.77 10.35 -6.83
N SER A 94 -7.00 10.77 -7.12
CA SER A 94 -7.32 11.58 -8.32
C SER A 94 -6.49 12.87 -8.35
N ARG A 95 -6.45 13.61 -7.25
CA ARG A 95 -5.59 14.82 -7.16
C ARG A 95 -4.11 14.51 -7.37
N SER A 96 -3.61 13.42 -6.76
CA SER A 96 -2.22 13.01 -6.93
C SER A 96 -1.91 12.61 -8.37
N LEU A 97 -2.80 11.86 -9.03
CA LEU A 97 -2.62 11.42 -10.42
C LEU A 97 -2.64 12.60 -11.40
N ILE A 98 -3.60 13.51 -11.25
CA ILE A 98 -3.66 14.72 -12.11
C ILE A 98 -2.43 15.60 -11.86
N GLY A 99 -2.05 15.80 -10.59
CA GLY A 99 -0.87 16.57 -10.23
C GLY A 99 0.42 15.95 -10.76
N PHE A 100 0.58 14.63 -10.64
CA PHE A 100 1.69 13.87 -11.21
C PHE A 100 1.78 14.08 -12.73
N ALA A 101 0.67 13.88 -13.43
CA ALA A 101 0.63 14.02 -14.88
C ALA A 101 0.93 15.45 -15.34
N LYS A 102 0.41 16.46 -14.65
CA LYS A 102 0.74 17.87 -14.90
C LYS A 102 2.23 18.14 -14.70
N GLY A 103 2.79 17.68 -13.58
CA GLY A 103 4.23 17.81 -13.34
C GLY A 103 5.08 17.18 -14.42
N LEU A 104 4.71 16.00 -14.94
CA LEU A 104 5.40 15.38 -16.07
C LEU A 104 5.32 16.25 -17.35
N VAL A 105 4.15 16.75 -17.68
CA VAL A 105 3.97 17.58 -18.88
C VAL A 105 4.74 18.90 -18.78
N GLU A 106 4.67 19.57 -17.62
CA GLU A 106 5.25 20.90 -17.41
C GLU A 106 6.77 20.88 -17.31
N THR A 107 7.35 19.83 -16.73
CA THR A 107 8.79 19.82 -16.41
C THR A 107 9.60 18.71 -17.06
N HIS A 108 8.94 17.68 -17.61
CA HIS A 108 9.62 16.49 -18.16
C HIS A 108 9.10 16.08 -19.54
N GLY A 109 8.42 16.97 -20.27
CA GLY A 109 7.91 16.70 -21.62
C GLY A 109 6.90 15.55 -21.71
N GLY A 110 6.25 15.20 -20.59
CA GLY A 110 5.31 14.09 -20.48
C GLY A 110 5.93 12.75 -20.12
N GLU A 111 7.25 12.67 -20.05
CA GLU A 111 8.00 11.45 -19.75
C GLU A 111 8.29 11.31 -18.25
N VAL A 112 8.37 10.07 -17.77
CA VAL A 112 8.75 9.79 -16.38
C VAL A 112 10.27 9.91 -16.24
N PRO A 113 10.77 10.79 -15.34
CA PRO A 113 12.21 10.97 -15.17
C PRO A 113 12.89 9.73 -14.58
N ARG A 114 14.22 9.63 -14.82
CA ARG A 114 15.02 8.47 -14.45
C ARG A 114 15.87 8.67 -13.20
N THR A 115 15.63 9.71 -12.43
CA THR A 115 16.39 9.99 -11.21
C THR A 115 15.48 10.15 -10.00
N MET A 116 15.98 9.80 -8.83
CA MET A 116 15.28 9.99 -7.56
C MET A 116 14.97 11.47 -7.31
N ALA A 117 15.93 12.35 -7.65
CA ALA A 117 15.82 13.79 -7.40
C ALA A 117 14.68 14.44 -8.21
N GLU A 118 14.42 13.96 -9.42
CA GLU A 118 13.34 14.48 -10.28
C GLU A 118 11.99 13.82 -10.01
N LEU A 119 11.98 12.54 -9.57
CA LEU A 119 10.74 11.81 -9.29
C LEU A 119 10.05 12.25 -7.99
N VAL A 120 10.82 12.36 -6.90
CA VAL A 120 10.26 12.60 -5.56
C VAL A 120 9.47 13.92 -5.44
N PRO A 121 9.82 15.02 -6.13
CA PRO A 121 9.03 16.24 -6.12
C PRO A 121 7.64 16.12 -6.76
N LEU A 122 7.42 15.09 -7.60
CA LEU A 122 6.15 14.93 -8.30
C LEU A 122 5.03 14.49 -7.34
N PRO A 123 3.81 15.05 -7.48
CA PRO A 123 2.68 14.72 -6.61
C PRO A 123 2.37 13.21 -6.58
N GLY A 124 2.24 12.65 -5.39
CA GLY A 124 1.94 11.22 -5.21
C GLY A 124 3.16 10.30 -5.30
N ILE A 125 4.34 10.82 -5.62
CA ILE A 125 5.59 10.06 -5.67
C ILE A 125 6.40 10.31 -4.39
N GLY A 126 6.39 9.36 -3.47
CA GLY A 126 7.33 9.34 -2.37
C GLY A 126 8.56 8.48 -2.70
N ARG A 127 9.60 8.51 -1.83
CA ARG A 127 10.83 7.74 -2.01
C ARG A 127 10.59 6.27 -2.34
N LYS A 128 9.65 5.61 -1.64
CA LYS A 128 9.28 4.22 -1.91
C LYS A 128 8.73 4.04 -3.34
N THR A 129 7.82 4.91 -3.77
CA THR A 129 7.25 4.87 -5.12
C THR A 129 8.33 5.08 -6.17
N ALA A 130 9.22 6.05 -5.96
CA ALA A 130 10.35 6.31 -6.84
C ALA A 130 11.27 5.09 -6.97
N ASN A 131 11.62 4.42 -5.85
CA ASN A 131 12.41 3.18 -5.90
C ASN A 131 11.73 2.08 -6.71
N VAL A 132 10.40 1.91 -6.59
CA VAL A 132 9.65 0.94 -7.39
C VAL A 132 9.71 1.29 -8.87
N VAL A 133 9.46 2.54 -9.24
CA VAL A 133 9.46 2.98 -10.64
C VAL A 133 10.85 2.87 -11.25
N LEU A 134 11.87 3.39 -10.57
CA LEU A 134 13.25 3.35 -11.06
C LEU A 134 13.75 1.91 -11.24
N GLY A 135 13.50 1.05 -10.26
CA GLY A 135 13.97 -0.33 -10.30
C GLY A 135 13.25 -1.17 -11.36
N HIS A 136 11.93 -1.07 -11.47
CA HIS A 136 11.18 -1.96 -12.36
C HIS A 136 10.99 -1.45 -13.79
N ALA A 137 10.95 -0.13 -14.00
CA ALA A 137 10.77 0.43 -15.35
C ALA A 137 12.09 0.76 -16.05
N TYR A 138 13.16 1.01 -15.27
CA TYR A 138 14.43 1.50 -15.83
C TYR A 138 15.65 0.67 -15.43
N ASP A 139 15.48 -0.35 -14.58
CA ASP A 139 16.57 -1.13 -13.97
C ASP A 139 17.61 -0.25 -13.23
N VAL A 140 17.13 0.85 -12.64
CA VAL A 140 17.94 1.81 -11.88
C VAL A 140 17.77 1.57 -10.39
N ASN A 141 18.78 0.99 -9.75
CA ASN A 141 18.78 0.67 -8.33
C ASN A 141 19.23 1.89 -7.51
N GLU A 142 18.26 2.68 -7.00
CA GLU A 142 18.51 3.86 -6.14
C GLU A 142 18.21 3.58 -4.66
N GLY A 143 17.54 2.47 -4.35
CA GLY A 143 17.26 2.04 -2.99
C GLY A 143 16.42 0.77 -2.91
N VAL A 144 16.23 0.29 -1.69
CA VAL A 144 15.34 -0.83 -1.38
C VAL A 144 13.97 -0.26 -1.01
N ALA A 145 12.92 -0.58 -1.77
CA ALA A 145 11.59 -0.12 -1.46
C ALA A 145 11.02 -0.86 -0.24
N VAL A 146 10.92 -0.15 0.89
CA VAL A 146 10.48 -0.73 2.16
C VAL A 146 8.99 -0.57 2.35
N ASP A 147 8.24 -1.67 2.24
CA ASP A 147 6.84 -1.75 2.61
C ASP A 147 6.64 -2.52 3.93
N THR A 148 5.38 -2.80 4.29
CA THR A 148 5.06 -3.56 5.50
C THR A 148 5.56 -5.00 5.46
N HIS A 149 5.71 -5.61 4.27
CA HIS A 149 6.27 -6.96 4.11
C HIS A 149 7.78 -6.93 4.26
N VAL A 150 8.48 -6.06 3.54
CA VAL A 150 9.94 -5.88 3.66
C VAL A 150 10.32 -5.59 5.12
N ARG A 151 9.67 -4.61 5.75
CA ARG A 151 9.88 -4.28 7.17
C ARG A 151 9.76 -5.51 8.08
N ARG A 152 8.65 -6.26 7.96
CA ARG A 152 8.39 -7.44 8.79
C ARG A 152 9.39 -8.56 8.54
N VAL A 153 9.61 -8.89 7.29
CA VAL A 153 10.46 -10.03 6.90
C VAL A 153 11.92 -9.75 7.23
N ALA A 154 12.44 -8.56 6.90
CA ALA A 154 13.81 -8.17 7.22
C ALA A 154 14.08 -8.21 8.74
N ASN A 155 13.17 -7.72 9.57
CA ASN A 155 13.27 -7.79 11.02
C ASN A 155 13.21 -9.25 11.53
N ARG A 156 12.26 -10.07 11.05
CA ARG A 156 12.16 -11.49 11.47
C ARG A 156 13.39 -12.30 11.07
N LEU A 157 13.98 -12.00 9.91
CA LEU A 157 15.21 -12.67 9.48
C LEU A 157 16.44 -12.19 10.25
N GLY A 158 16.37 -11.04 10.90
CA GLY A 158 17.49 -10.41 11.58
C GLY A 158 18.44 -9.66 10.65
N LEU A 159 17.98 -9.29 9.46
CA LEU A 159 18.72 -8.42 8.54
C LEU A 159 18.80 -6.99 9.08
N VAL A 160 17.76 -6.55 9.78
CA VAL A 160 17.67 -5.23 10.41
C VAL A 160 17.08 -5.34 11.81
N LYS A 161 17.25 -4.30 12.64
CA LYS A 161 16.68 -4.21 14.01
C LYS A 161 15.98 -2.89 14.26
N VAL A 162 15.55 -2.23 13.21
CA VAL A 162 14.89 -0.92 13.25
C VAL A 162 13.51 -1.03 12.62
N ASP A 163 12.66 -0.05 12.90
CA ASP A 163 11.25 -0.10 12.51
C ASP A 163 10.88 0.98 11.48
N GLU A 164 11.68 2.04 11.41
CA GLU A 164 11.47 3.15 10.48
C GLU A 164 11.92 2.76 9.07
N PRO A 165 11.04 2.93 8.05
CA PRO A 165 11.32 2.51 6.68
C PRO A 165 12.65 3.04 6.10
N GLU A 166 12.98 4.30 6.33
CA GLU A 166 14.21 4.91 5.83
C GLU A 166 15.47 4.32 6.47
N LYS A 167 15.41 3.98 7.76
CA LYS A 167 16.52 3.31 8.45
C LYS A 167 16.67 1.87 7.96
N ILE A 168 15.55 1.16 7.75
CA ILE A 168 15.54 -0.20 7.18
C ILE A 168 16.17 -0.18 5.78
N GLU A 169 15.75 0.75 4.93
CA GLU A 169 16.32 0.92 3.59
C GLU A 169 17.84 1.09 3.68
N LYS A 170 18.32 2.01 4.50
CA LYS A 170 19.76 2.28 4.67
C LYS A 170 20.53 1.06 5.17
N GLU A 171 19.99 0.33 6.16
CA GLU A 171 20.64 -0.88 6.68
C GLU A 171 20.67 -2.00 5.62
N LEU A 172 19.59 -2.21 4.85
CA LEU A 172 19.56 -3.19 3.76
C LEU A 172 20.53 -2.83 2.64
N MET A 173 20.59 -1.56 2.25
CA MET A 173 21.54 -1.08 1.23
C MET A 173 23.02 -1.28 1.65
N ALA A 174 23.32 -1.22 2.93
CA ALA A 174 24.67 -1.50 3.44
C ALA A 174 25.01 -3.01 3.44
N LEU A 175 24.02 -3.88 3.43
CA LEU A 175 24.20 -5.35 3.47
C LEU A 175 24.13 -6.01 2.10
N VAL A 176 23.42 -5.39 1.16
CA VAL A 176 23.09 -5.97 -0.15
C VAL A 176 23.78 -5.17 -1.24
N PRO A 177 24.43 -5.83 -2.22
CA PRO A 177 25.00 -5.17 -3.38
C PRO A 177 23.94 -4.38 -4.15
N ARG A 178 24.33 -3.23 -4.72
CA ARG A 178 23.42 -2.26 -5.35
C ARG A 178 22.56 -2.89 -6.44
N GLU A 179 23.15 -3.73 -7.26
CA GLU A 179 22.49 -4.43 -8.38
C GLU A 179 21.34 -5.36 -7.92
N ARG A 180 21.29 -5.71 -6.65
CA ARG A 180 20.23 -6.59 -6.08
C ARG A 180 19.15 -5.84 -5.28
N TRP A 181 19.16 -4.52 -5.18
CA TRP A 181 18.23 -3.79 -4.31
C TRP A 181 16.76 -3.96 -4.72
N THR A 182 16.44 -3.78 -6.00
CA THR A 182 15.08 -3.99 -6.51
C THR A 182 14.64 -5.44 -6.31
N ARG A 183 15.52 -6.38 -6.68
CA ARG A 183 15.25 -7.81 -6.51
C ARG A 183 15.04 -8.20 -5.03
N THR A 184 15.79 -7.61 -4.12
CA THR A 184 15.62 -7.80 -2.67
C THR A 184 14.23 -7.39 -2.22
N THR A 185 13.73 -6.26 -2.71
CA THR A 185 12.35 -5.81 -2.44
C THR A 185 11.34 -6.87 -2.86
N ASP A 186 11.43 -7.36 -4.11
CA ASP A 186 10.49 -8.35 -4.65
C ASP A 186 10.50 -9.66 -3.86
N LEU A 187 11.68 -10.18 -3.59
CA LEU A 187 11.86 -11.42 -2.84
C LEU A 187 11.27 -11.34 -1.43
N LEU A 188 11.54 -10.26 -0.72
CA LEU A 188 11.04 -10.08 0.65
C LEU A 188 9.52 -9.85 0.67
N ILE A 189 8.97 -9.10 -0.28
CA ILE A 189 7.52 -8.92 -0.43
C ILE A 189 6.86 -10.26 -0.74
N PHE A 190 7.35 -10.99 -1.74
CA PHE A 190 6.77 -12.25 -2.17
C PHE A 190 6.79 -13.29 -1.06
N HIS A 191 7.94 -13.48 -0.40
CA HIS A 191 8.07 -14.35 0.75
C HIS A 191 7.15 -13.93 1.90
N GLY A 192 7.03 -12.63 2.15
CA GLY A 192 6.12 -12.07 3.15
C GLY A 192 4.65 -12.35 2.89
N ARG A 193 4.25 -12.41 1.62
CA ARG A 193 2.88 -12.73 1.22
C ARG A 193 2.59 -14.22 1.26
N LYS A 194 3.52 -15.04 0.78
CA LYS A 194 3.30 -16.48 0.58
C LYS A 194 3.61 -17.34 1.83
N ILE A 195 4.68 -17.01 2.54
CA ILE A 195 5.21 -17.86 3.63
C ILE A 195 5.24 -17.12 4.96
N CYS A 196 5.91 -15.96 5.02
CA CYS A 196 6.13 -15.23 6.26
C CYS A 196 5.00 -14.27 6.56
N ASP A 197 3.74 -14.75 6.57
CA ASP A 197 2.56 -13.92 6.85
C ASP A 197 2.64 -13.25 8.23
N ALA A 198 1.94 -12.12 8.39
CA ALA A 198 1.97 -11.33 9.60
C ALA A 198 1.36 -12.07 10.80
N ARG A 199 0.22 -12.75 10.56
CA ARG A 199 -0.61 -13.37 11.60
C ARG A 199 -0.41 -14.89 11.67
N ARG A 200 -0.16 -15.55 10.55
CA ARG A 200 -0.08 -17.01 10.41
C ARG A 200 1.10 -17.42 9.53
N PRO A 201 2.35 -17.17 9.95
CA PRO A 201 3.51 -17.54 9.15
C PRO A 201 3.66 -19.07 9.07
N ALA A 202 3.96 -19.57 7.88
CA ALA A 202 4.14 -20.98 7.59
C ALA A 202 5.59 -21.42 7.89
N CYS A 203 6.06 -21.26 9.13
CA CYS A 203 7.45 -21.51 9.51
C CYS A 203 7.88 -22.97 9.30
N GLY A 204 6.97 -23.94 9.38
CA GLY A 204 7.27 -25.36 9.22
C GLY A 204 7.73 -25.73 7.80
N VAL A 205 7.35 -24.95 6.79
CA VAL A 205 7.73 -25.15 5.37
C VAL A 205 8.61 -24.02 4.83
N CYS A 206 9.07 -23.12 5.71
CA CYS A 206 9.85 -21.96 5.31
C CYS A 206 11.29 -22.35 4.92
N PRO A 207 11.76 -22.05 3.71
CA PRO A 207 13.12 -22.39 3.27
C PRO A 207 14.20 -21.65 4.07
N LEU A 208 13.84 -20.51 4.66
CA LEU A 208 14.74 -19.74 5.52
C LEU A 208 14.72 -20.17 7.00
N PHE A 209 13.93 -21.18 7.38
CA PHE A 209 13.81 -21.59 8.77
C PHE A 209 15.18 -21.84 9.47
N PRO A 210 16.17 -22.51 8.84
CA PRO A 210 17.46 -22.78 9.48
C PRO A 210 18.26 -21.52 9.83
N VAL A 211 18.10 -20.44 9.05
CA VAL A 211 18.87 -19.19 9.20
C VAL A 211 18.05 -18.06 9.84
N CYS A 212 16.74 -18.21 9.92
CA CYS A 212 15.82 -17.23 10.48
C CYS A 212 16.15 -16.92 11.95
N ARG A 213 16.16 -15.64 12.32
CA ARG A 213 16.49 -15.18 13.68
C ARG A 213 15.28 -14.82 14.54
N TRP A 214 14.08 -14.98 13.99
CA TRP A 214 12.85 -14.70 14.74
C TRP A 214 12.64 -15.70 15.88
N GLU A 215 12.55 -15.21 17.09
CA GLU A 215 12.45 -16.04 18.30
C GLU A 215 11.24 -16.97 18.27
N SER A 216 10.09 -16.47 17.77
CA SER A 216 8.85 -17.26 17.73
C SER A 216 8.79 -18.31 16.62
N ARG A 217 9.79 -18.43 15.73
CA ARG A 217 9.74 -19.32 14.55
C ARG A 217 9.50 -20.79 14.91
N GLN A 218 10.11 -21.27 16.01
CA GLN A 218 9.96 -22.65 16.47
C GLN A 218 8.52 -22.98 16.89
N ALA A 219 7.89 -22.06 17.63
CA ALA A 219 6.52 -22.22 18.08
C ALA A 219 5.54 -22.30 16.89
N TRP A 220 5.76 -21.49 15.87
CA TRP A 220 4.97 -21.54 14.64
C TRP A 220 5.25 -22.80 13.80
N ALA A 221 6.49 -23.27 13.74
CA ALA A 221 6.84 -24.49 13.02
C ALA A 221 6.24 -25.75 13.67
N SER A 222 6.13 -25.78 15.01
CA SER A 222 5.55 -26.89 15.75
C SER A 222 4.02 -26.86 15.88
N GLY A 223 3.34 -25.90 15.21
CA GLY A 223 1.89 -25.74 15.30
C GLY A 223 1.40 -25.21 16.66
N ARG A 224 2.28 -24.68 17.49
CA ARG A 224 1.99 -24.09 18.80
C ARG A 224 2.27 -22.59 18.79
N PRO A 225 1.48 -21.77 18.08
CA PRO A 225 1.73 -20.34 17.99
C PRO A 225 1.74 -19.73 19.39
N PRO A 226 2.64 -18.75 19.65
CA PRO A 226 2.63 -18.05 20.93
C PRO A 226 1.28 -17.39 21.13
N ALA A 227 0.79 -17.37 22.37
CA ALA A 227 -0.43 -16.65 22.72
C ALA A 227 -0.29 -15.20 22.26
N VAL A 228 -1.21 -14.74 21.43
CA VAL A 228 -1.26 -13.34 21.01
C VAL A 228 -1.52 -12.51 22.25
N ARG A 229 -0.51 -11.85 22.80
CA ARG A 229 -0.73 -10.83 23.82
C ARG A 229 -1.61 -9.76 23.16
N ARG A 230 -2.89 -9.76 23.52
CA ARG A 230 -3.72 -8.60 23.21
C ARG A 230 -2.99 -7.40 23.81
N PRO A 231 -2.78 -6.31 23.07
CA PRO A 231 -2.30 -5.09 23.71
C PRO A 231 -3.20 -4.84 24.92
N SER A 232 -2.60 -4.73 26.09
CA SER A 232 -3.30 -4.36 27.32
C SER A 232 -4.06 -3.08 26.98
N GLY A 233 -5.38 -3.16 26.98
CA GLY A 233 -6.24 -2.08 26.57
C GLY A 233 -5.86 -0.82 27.33
N GLY A 234 -5.44 0.21 26.61
CA GLY A 234 -5.49 1.55 27.13
C GLY A 234 -6.92 1.83 27.63
N PRO A 235 -7.11 2.71 28.62
CA PRO A 235 -8.41 2.89 29.28
C PRO A 235 -9.48 3.09 28.21
N GLY A 236 -10.40 2.13 28.14
CA GLY A 236 -11.44 2.08 27.15
C GLY A 236 -12.17 3.41 27.11
N ARG A 237 -12.11 4.11 26.01
CA ARG A 237 -13.10 5.13 25.71
C ARG A 237 -14.44 4.40 25.74
N ARG A 238 -15.16 4.52 26.88
CA ARG A 238 -16.57 4.16 26.95
C ARG A 238 -17.26 4.82 25.77
N PRO A 239 -18.02 4.08 24.95
CA PRO A 239 -18.86 4.73 23.96
C PRO A 239 -19.75 5.72 24.71
N ALA A 240 -19.73 6.99 24.30
CA ALA A 240 -20.61 8.00 24.84
C ALA A 240 -22.03 7.44 24.77
N ARG A 241 -22.68 7.30 25.93
CA ARG A 241 -24.11 6.97 26.02
C ARG A 241 -24.82 8.02 25.15
N GLN A 242 -25.29 7.62 24.00
CA GLN A 242 -26.28 8.38 23.25
C GLN A 242 -27.52 8.43 24.14
N THR A 243 -27.68 9.53 24.87
CA THR A 243 -28.95 9.87 25.50
C THR A 243 -29.97 9.96 24.36
N ALA A 244 -30.89 9.02 24.36
CA ALA A 244 -32.03 9.02 23.46
C ALA A 244 -32.80 10.32 23.71
N ARG A 245 -32.58 11.31 22.87
CA ARG A 245 -33.42 12.51 22.81
C ARG A 245 -34.77 12.06 22.29
N ALA A 246 -35.76 12.03 23.18
CA ALA A 246 -37.13 11.76 22.86
C ALA A 246 -37.56 12.62 21.66
N LYS A 247 -37.91 11.99 20.57
CA LYS A 247 -38.53 12.65 19.41
C LYS A 247 -39.91 13.17 19.87
N ALA A 248 -40.02 14.48 20.07
CA ALA A 248 -41.28 15.14 20.17
C ALA A 248 -42.08 14.86 18.86
N ARG A 249 -43.29 14.31 19.05
CA ARG A 249 -44.25 14.10 17.93
C ARG A 249 -44.60 15.48 17.37
N PRO A 250 -44.56 15.72 16.06
CA PRO A 250 -45.10 16.93 15.46
C PRO A 250 -46.61 16.91 15.60
N ALA A 251 -47.16 18.02 16.13
CA ALA A 251 -48.57 18.28 16.21
C ALA A 251 -49.21 18.17 14.84
N THR A 252 -50.32 17.41 14.78
CA THR A 252 -51.15 17.27 13.60
C THR A 252 -51.74 18.62 13.20
N ARG A 253 -51.26 19.22 12.13
CA ARG A 253 -51.92 20.36 11.47
C ARG A 253 -53.28 19.90 10.99
N ARG A 254 -54.36 20.44 11.58
CA ARG A 254 -55.74 20.33 11.10
C ARG A 254 -55.80 20.86 9.66
N ARG A 255 -56.24 20.03 8.73
CA ARG A 255 -56.61 20.43 7.38
C ARG A 255 -57.80 21.39 7.43
N PRO A 256 -57.81 22.51 6.70
CA PRO A 256 -58.99 23.33 6.55
C PRO A 256 -60.06 22.54 5.77
N ALA A 257 -61.33 22.66 6.23
CA ALA A 257 -62.51 22.03 5.63
C ALA A 257 -62.69 22.50 4.19
N ARG A 258 -62.98 21.56 3.29
CA ARG A 258 -63.39 21.85 1.91
C ARG A 258 -64.74 22.55 1.95
N PRO A 259 -64.98 23.60 1.13
CA PRO A 259 -66.26 24.25 1.01
C PRO A 259 -67.27 23.29 0.30
N ASP A 260 -68.50 23.25 0.89
CA ASP A 260 -69.62 22.48 0.39
C ASP A 260 -70.14 23.04 -0.94
N PRO A 261 -70.22 22.23 -2.03
CA PRO A 261 -70.66 22.71 -3.35
C PRO A 261 -72.15 22.97 -3.46
N ARG A 262 -72.97 22.89 -2.38
CA ARG A 262 -74.44 23.07 -2.42
C ARG A 262 -74.97 24.45 -2.08
N ARG A 263 -74.09 25.49 -1.96
CA ARG A 263 -74.54 26.88 -1.75
C ARG A 263 -74.38 27.78 -2.96
N ARG A 264 -74.78 27.33 -4.13
CA ARG A 264 -74.99 28.20 -5.28
C ARG A 264 -76.34 27.86 -5.97
N ARG A 265 -77.46 28.17 -5.31
CA ARG A 265 -78.74 28.46 -5.93
C ARG A 265 -79.59 29.18 -4.90
N ALA A 266 -79.59 30.51 -4.97
CA ALA A 266 -80.69 31.45 -4.69
C ALA A 266 -80.07 32.86 -4.64
N LYS A 267 -80.39 33.52 -5.65
CA LYS A 267 -80.76 34.95 -5.79
C LYS A 267 -80.25 35.53 -7.09
N GLY A 268 -81.16 35.83 -7.90
CA GLY A 268 -81.23 36.89 -8.82
C GLY A 268 -81.01 36.57 -10.27
#